data_5c817524e330551b8a721e9af9ab442f
#
_entry.id   5c817524e330551b8a721e9af9ab442f
#
_cell.length_a   1.000
_cell.length_b   1.000
_cell.length_c   1.000
_cell.angle_alpha   90.00
_cell.angle_beta   90.00
_cell.angle_gamma   90.00
#
_symmetry.space_group_name_H-M   'P 1'
#
loop_
_entity.id
_entity.type
_entity.pdbx_description
1 polymer ?
#
loop_
_entity_poly.entity_id
_entity_poly.type
_entity_poly.pdbx_seq_one_letter_code
_entity_poly.pdbx_strand_id
1 'polypeptide(L)'
;NLSIGVLNAITASNFISGIDSIGNPLEVLTEPLTNYNVFAFDQRLGGNSSVGFINTNVLRSNEGGAARDANVTAVTTNLNLLNNSHFLNAAVGRSVVYDIEDATGGTALGWELGRQTGAWRWTHEMDLVTPDFDPNDLGFQRRGNKIHQNFALSHQMLQPKGSFLRSRHRLGLQYNRLYEPSVFERIHMEYSYFGLQKGFLAWGYNMEAKPKEYDYFDPRVSGRYRVNPASAGHYAWVSTDFRKPLAFELRGGQYAWADWNVSGTYGEFEFIVRVNDKLNFKSTVELSSNHNLGWAQTISADSVGMALRHR
;
A
#
# COMPACT_ATOMS: atom_id res chain seq x y z
N ASN A 1 16.04 -21.21 -17.92
CA ASN A 1 14.86 -21.25 -18.79
C ASN A 1 14.43 -19.82 -19.08
N LEU A 2 14.07 -19.54 -20.35
CA LEU A 2 13.50 -18.29 -20.82
C LEU A 2 12.01 -18.50 -21.04
N SER A 3 11.19 -17.59 -20.53
CA SER A 3 9.76 -17.51 -20.81
C SER A 3 9.49 -16.23 -21.63
N ILE A 4 8.64 -16.34 -22.65
CA ILE A 4 8.27 -15.22 -23.52
C ILE A 4 6.75 -15.17 -23.57
N GLY A 5 6.17 -13.98 -23.37
CA GLY A 5 4.76 -13.70 -23.48
C GLY A 5 4.52 -12.58 -24.48
N VAL A 6 3.54 -12.76 -25.35
CA VAL A 6 3.09 -11.75 -26.33
C VAL A 6 1.58 -11.70 -26.30
N LEU A 7 1.03 -10.49 -26.22
CA LEU A 7 -0.40 -10.24 -26.38
C LEU A 7 -0.58 -9.10 -27.38
N ASN A 8 -1.51 -9.28 -28.29
CA ASN A 8 -2.01 -8.19 -29.15
C ASN A 8 -3.54 -8.20 -29.13
N ALA A 9 -4.14 -7.04 -28.99
CA ALA A 9 -5.57 -6.84 -29.04
C ALA A 9 -5.90 -5.55 -29.81
N ILE A 10 -6.94 -5.59 -30.63
CA ILE A 10 -7.39 -4.43 -31.39
C ILE A 10 -8.88 -4.20 -31.05
N THR A 11 -9.22 -2.96 -30.69
CA THR A 11 -10.59 -2.51 -30.49
C THR A 11 -10.99 -1.58 -31.61
N ALA A 12 -12.22 -1.72 -32.11
CA ALA A 12 -12.77 -0.83 -33.11
C ALA A 12 -13.14 0.54 -32.51
N SER A 13 -13.22 1.55 -33.36
CA SER A 13 -13.71 2.87 -32.94
C SER A 13 -15.13 2.80 -32.40
N ASN A 14 -15.40 3.50 -31.30
CA ASN A 14 -16.72 3.62 -30.68
C ASN A 14 -17.26 5.03 -30.82
N PHE A 15 -18.57 5.11 -31.16
CA PHE A 15 -19.29 6.36 -31.33
C PHE A 15 -20.51 6.40 -30.42
N ILE A 16 -20.81 7.57 -29.87
CA ILE A 16 -22.08 7.86 -29.19
C ILE A 16 -22.90 8.78 -30.09
N SER A 17 -24.15 8.36 -30.39
CA SER A 17 -25.13 9.21 -31.09
C SER A 17 -25.80 10.13 -30.06
N GLY A 18 -25.89 11.40 -30.37
CA GLY A 18 -26.51 12.44 -29.58
C GLY A 18 -27.24 13.46 -30.43
N ILE A 19 -27.68 14.53 -29.82
CA ILE A 19 -28.29 15.70 -30.48
C ILE A 19 -27.52 16.94 -30.04
N ASP A 20 -27.16 17.81 -30.98
CA ASP A 20 -26.50 19.08 -30.68
C ASP A 20 -27.46 20.09 -30.02
N SER A 21 -26.96 21.26 -29.64
CA SER A 21 -27.74 22.31 -28.96
C SER A 21 -28.84 22.94 -29.81
N ILE A 22 -28.88 22.65 -31.13
CA ILE A 22 -29.86 23.16 -32.07
C ILE A 22 -30.74 22.05 -32.67
N GLY A 23 -30.65 20.80 -32.15
CA GLY A 23 -31.52 19.70 -32.47
C GLY A 23 -31.04 18.79 -33.61
N ASN A 24 -29.84 18.94 -34.14
CA ASN A 24 -29.30 18.07 -35.17
C ASN A 24 -28.70 16.79 -34.60
N PRO A 25 -28.82 15.64 -35.32
CA PRO A 25 -28.10 14.42 -34.96
C PRO A 25 -26.58 14.67 -34.96
N LEU A 26 -25.92 14.20 -33.92
CA LEU A 26 -24.47 14.27 -33.75
C LEU A 26 -23.93 12.88 -33.42
N GLU A 27 -22.88 12.45 -34.12
CA GLU A 27 -22.07 11.31 -33.71
C GLU A 27 -20.73 11.80 -33.16
N VAL A 28 -20.43 11.42 -31.93
CA VAL A 28 -19.18 11.77 -31.23
C VAL A 28 -18.33 10.53 -31.10
N LEU A 29 -17.13 10.57 -31.63
CA LEU A 29 -16.10 9.55 -31.37
C LEU A 29 -15.75 9.55 -29.89
N THR A 30 -15.97 8.43 -29.20
CA THR A 30 -15.64 8.27 -27.79
C THR A 30 -14.34 7.53 -27.59
N GLU A 31 -14.04 6.56 -28.45
CA GLU A 31 -12.79 5.82 -28.46
C GLU A 31 -12.37 5.57 -29.92
N PRO A 32 -11.13 5.95 -30.30
CA PRO A 32 -10.57 5.64 -31.60
C PRO A 32 -10.23 4.15 -31.72
N LEU A 33 -10.06 3.64 -32.92
CA LEU A 33 -9.47 2.32 -33.14
C LEU A 33 -8.14 2.25 -32.40
N THR A 34 -8.00 1.27 -31.52
CA THR A 34 -6.84 1.16 -30.64
C THR A 34 -6.21 -0.23 -30.72
N ASN A 35 -4.89 -0.26 -30.87
CA ASN A 35 -4.09 -1.48 -30.85
C ASN A 35 -3.28 -1.55 -29.57
N TYR A 36 -3.53 -2.57 -28.77
CA TYR A 36 -2.85 -2.86 -27.50
C TYR A 36 -1.83 -3.97 -27.71
N ASN A 37 -0.59 -3.73 -27.31
CA ASN A 37 0.50 -4.70 -27.41
C ASN A 37 1.16 -4.88 -26.07
N VAL A 38 1.43 -6.12 -25.70
CA VAL A 38 2.26 -6.47 -24.53
C VAL A 38 3.33 -7.47 -25.00
N PHE A 39 4.56 -7.16 -24.70
CA PHE A 39 5.67 -8.06 -24.86
C PHE A 39 6.39 -8.23 -23.52
N ALA A 40 6.60 -9.46 -23.09
CA ALA A 40 7.28 -9.76 -21.85
C ALA A 40 8.23 -10.94 -22.02
N PHE A 41 9.37 -10.90 -21.35
CA PHE A 41 10.19 -12.06 -21.14
C PHE A 41 10.72 -12.13 -19.70
N ASP A 42 10.92 -13.33 -19.22
CA ASP A 42 11.56 -13.64 -17.94
C ASP A 42 12.65 -14.69 -18.19
N GLN A 43 13.86 -14.36 -17.80
CA GLN A 43 15.01 -15.25 -17.85
C GLN A 43 15.36 -15.71 -16.44
N ARG A 44 15.21 -17.01 -16.18
CA ARG A 44 15.74 -17.60 -14.97
C ARG A 44 17.24 -17.63 -14.96
N LEU A 45 17.79 -17.13 -13.87
CA LEU A 45 19.20 -17.24 -13.49
C LEU A 45 19.36 -18.41 -12.51
N GLY A 46 20.54 -18.84 -12.17
CA GLY A 46 20.74 -19.84 -11.12
C GLY A 46 20.22 -19.37 -9.75
N GLY A 47 20.00 -20.31 -8.79
CA GLY A 47 19.71 -19.98 -7.40
C GLY A 47 18.32 -19.35 -7.15
N ASN A 48 17.29 -19.74 -7.92
CA ASN A 48 15.93 -19.18 -7.84
C ASN A 48 15.85 -17.66 -8.11
N SER A 49 16.76 -17.17 -8.93
CA SER A 49 16.79 -15.78 -9.34
C SER A 49 16.30 -15.62 -10.77
N SER A 50 15.76 -14.46 -11.09
CA SER A 50 15.34 -14.11 -12.46
C SER A 50 15.56 -12.63 -12.78
N VAL A 51 15.56 -12.35 -14.07
CA VAL A 51 15.51 -11.02 -14.64
C VAL A 51 14.39 -10.99 -15.68
N GLY A 52 13.57 -9.95 -15.62
CA GLY A 52 12.44 -9.79 -16.51
C GLY A 52 12.48 -8.48 -17.27
N PHE A 53 11.75 -8.45 -18.37
CA PHE A 53 11.50 -7.26 -19.17
C PHE A 53 10.03 -7.27 -19.57
N ILE A 54 9.38 -6.12 -19.53
CA ILE A 54 8.03 -5.92 -20.04
C ILE A 54 7.99 -4.61 -20.83
N ASN A 55 7.30 -4.66 -21.96
CA ASN A 55 6.92 -3.47 -22.71
C ASN A 55 5.43 -3.56 -23.01
N THR A 56 4.72 -2.48 -22.74
CA THR A 56 3.34 -2.28 -23.15
C THR A 56 3.26 -1.10 -24.09
N ASN A 57 2.47 -1.23 -25.15
CA ASN A 57 2.31 -0.19 -26.16
C ASN A 57 0.87 -0.08 -26.57
N VAL A 58 0.34 1.14 -26.55
CA VAL A 58 -1.03 1.48 -26.96
C VAL A 58 -0.94 2.49 -28.08
N LEU A 59 -1.40 2.06 -29.27
CA LEU A 59 -1.41 2.87 -30.49
C LEU A 59 -2.85 3.16 -30.87
N ARG A 60 -3.19 4.43 -31.04
CA ARG A 60 -4.55 4.88 -31.42
C ARG A 60 -4.55 5.47 -32.81
N SER A 61 -5.62 5.20 -33.57
CA SER A 61 -5.80 5.88 -34.86
C SER A 61 -6.04 7.38 -34.63
N ASN A 62 -5.56 8.20 -35.53
CA ASN A 62 -5.76 9.66 -35.47
C ASN A 62 -7.15 10.10 -35.90
N GLU A 63 -8.18 9.26 -35.75
CA GLU A 63 -9.56 9.63 -35.98
C GLU A 63 -9.97 10.70 -34.95
N GLY A 64 -10.56 11.78 -35.43
CA GLY A 64 -10.99 12.92 -34.59
C GLY A 64 -9.85 13.84 -34.10
N GLY A 65 -8.60 13.63 -34.52
CA GLY A 65 -7.49 14.58 -34.32
C GLY A 65 -6.92 14.67 -32.89
N ALA A 66 -7.20 13.70 -32.02
CA ALA A 66 -6.77 13.71 -30.63
C ALA A 66 -6.16 12.37 -30.17
N ALA A 67 -5.43 11.68 -31.06
CA ALA A 67 -4.80 10.41 -30.70
C ALA A 67 -3.67 10.62 -29.68
N ARG A 68 -3.73 9.90 -28.57
CA ARG A 68 -2.72 9.84 -27.52
C ARG A 68 -2.17 8.43 -27.46
N ASP A 69 -0.95 8.25 -27.91
CA ASP A 69 -0.24 6.97 -27.81
C ASP A 69 0.48 6.84 -26.47
N ALA A 70 0.70 5.61 -26.03
CA ALA A 70 1.40 5.39 -24.77
C ALA A 70 2.34 4.18 -24.87
N ASN A 71 3.49 4.29 -24.25
CA ASN A 71 4.44 3.19 -24.10
C ASN A 71 4.96 3.12 -22.67
N VAL A 72 5.00 1.92 -22.10
CA VAL A 72 5.66 1.66 -20.82
C VAL A 72 6.63 0.53 -21.00
N THR A 73 7.87 0.77 -20.60
CA THR A 73 8.95 -0.23 -20.59
C THR A 73 9.45 -0.41 -19.18
N ALA A 74 9.61 -1.64 -18.72
CA ALA A 74 10.19 -1.93 -17.41
C ALA A 74 11.15 -3.13 -17.46
N VAL A 75 12.16 -3.04 -16.60
CA VAL A 75 13.07 -4.14 -16.28
C VAL A 75 12.86 -4.50 -14.82
N THR A 76 12.77 -5.78 -14.55
CA THR A 76 12.59 -6.32 -13.20
C THR A 76 13.69 -7.31 -12.88
N THR A 77 14.01 -7.45 -11.60
CA THR A 77 14.92 -8.48 -11.13
C THR A 77 14.45 -9.06 -9.80
N ASN A 78 14.61 -10.36 -9.66
CA ASN A 78 14.40 -11.08 -8.42
C ASN A 78 15.67 -11.92 -8.17
N LEU A 79 16.47 -11.50 -7.19
CA LEU A 79 17.74 -12.14 -6.87
C LEU A 79 17.69 -12.75 -5.48
N ASN A 80 18.01 -14.05 -5.40
CA ASN A 80 18.28 -14.75 -4.17
C ASN A 80 19.78 -14.87 -3.98
N LEU A 81 20.30 -14.28 -2.92
CA LEU A 81 21.72 -14.06 -2.66
C LEU A 81 22.17 -14.84 -1.43
N LEU A 82 23.48 -15.10 -1.36
CA LEU A 82 24.11 -15.70 -0.17
C LEU A 82 23.38 -16.96 0.31
N ASN A 83 23.22 -17.96 -0.58
CA ASN A 83 22.48 -19.18 -0.31
C ASN A 83 21.04 -18.94 0.16
N ASN A 84 20.31 -18.05 -0.53
CA ASN A 84 18.94 -17.65 -0.21
C ASN A 84 18.75 -17.04 1.18
N SER A 85 19.82 -16.57 1.81
CA SER A 85 19.70 -15.85 3.08
C SER A 85 19.32 -14.38 2.93
N HIS A 86 19.61 -13.81 1.76
CA HIS A 86 19.28 -12.43 1.38
C HIS A 86 18.54 -12.44 0.04
N PHE A 87 17.82 -11.39 -0.22
CA PHE A 87 17.12 -11.19 -1.49
C PHE A 87 17.18 -9.73 -1.92
N LEU A 88 17.04 -9.52 -3.22
CA LEU A 88 16.81 -8.22 -3.85
C LEU A 88 15.76 -8.39 -4.95
N ASN A 89 14.63 -7.73 -4.78
CA ASN A 89 13.63 -7.50 -5.81
C ASN A 89 13.77 -6.05 -6.27
N ALA A 90 13.92 -5.80 -7.55
CA ALA A 90 14.00 -4.43 -8.04
C ALA A 90 13.28 -4.30 -9.38
N ALA A 91 12.77 -3.11 -9.64
CA ALA A 91 12.15 -2.75 -10.90
C ALA A 91 12.51 -1.31 -11.27
N VAL A 92 12.76 -1.07 -12.54
CA VAL A 92 12.83 0.27 -13.11
C VAL A 92 11.93 0.31 -14.33
N GLY A 93 11.05 1.31 -14.38
CA GLY A 93 10.12 1.51 -15.47
C GLY A 93 10.15 2.95 -15.98
N ARG A 94 9.88 3.09 -17.25
CA ARG A 94 9.69 4.38 -17.91
C ARG A 94 8.40 4.35 -18.70
N SER A 95 7.55 5.34 -18.48
CA SER A 95 6.39 5.63 -19.31
C SER A 95 6.69 6.78 -20.25
N VAL A 96 6.13 6.74 -21.45
CA VAL A 96 6.11 7.86 -22.39
C VAL A 96 4.72 7.92 -22.97
N VAL A 97 4.10 9.09 -22.90
CA VAL A 97 2.83 9.43 -23.52
C VAL A 97 3.13 10.39 -24.65
N TYR A 98 2.66 10.07 -25.82
CA TYR A 98 2.82 10.86 -27.05
C TYR A 98 1.50 11.55 -27.36
N ASP A 99 1.43 12.82 -27.10
CA ASP A 99 0.36 13.71 -27.58
C ASP A 99 0.72 14.30 -28.95
N ILE A 100 -0.22 14.98 -29.61
CA ILE A 100 -0.05 15.49 -30.98
C ILE A 100 1.14 16.45 -31.08
N GLU A 101 1.37 17.26 -30.06
CA GLU A 101 2.38 18.35 -30.09
C GLU A 101 3.61 18.06 -29.22
N ASP A 102 3.54 17.11 -28.28
CA ASP A 102 4.60 16.86 -27.31
C ASP A 102 4.60 15.41 -26.81
N ALA A 103 5.69 15.03 -26.17
CA ALA A 103 5.83 13.74 -25.49
C ALA A 103 6.22 13.93 -24.02
N THR A 104 5.38 13.43 -23.14
CA THR A 104 5.61 13.47 -21.71
C THR A 104 6.10 12.11 -21.20
N GLY A 105 7.20 12.11 -20.46
CA GLY A 105 7.76 10.84 -19.98
C GLY A 105 8.24 10.88 -18.54
N GLY A 106 7.84 9.85 -17.78
CA GLY A 106 8.19 9.67 -16.38
C GLY A 106 8.91 8.36 -16.08
N THR A 107 9.46 8.26 -14.88
CA THR A 107 10.20 7.10 -14.41
C THR A 107 9.67 6.63 -13.07
N ALA A 108 9.57 5.31 -12.90
CA ALA A 108 9.37 4.66 -11.62
C ALA A 108 10.57 3.74 -11.32
N LEU A 109 11.03 3.76 -10.08
CA LEU A 109 12.09 2.91 -9.57
C LEU A 109 11.65 2.35 -8.22
N GLY A 110 11.74 1.05 -8.06
CA GLY A 110 11.45 0.40 -6.79
C GLY A 110 12.44 -0.71 -6.50
N TRP A 111 12.71 -0.93 -5.22
CA TRP A 111 13.40 -2.13 -4.76
C TRP A 111 12.93 -2.55 -3.37
N GLU A 112 13.03 -3.82 -3.12
CA GLU A 112 12.96 -4.43 -1.79
C GLU A 112 14.18 -5.32 -1.63
N LEU A 113 14.97 -5.06 -0.60
CA LEU A 113 16.13 -5.89 -0.26
C LEU A 113 16.09 -6.26 1.20
N GLY A 114 16.63 -7.42 1.53
CA GLY A 114 16.60 -7.84 2.92
C GLY A 114 17.27 -9.15 3.22
N ARG A 115 17.31 -9.44 4.52
CA ARG A 115 17.71 -10.71 5.08
C ARG A 115 16.47 -11.48 5.55
N GLN A 116 16.24 -12.66 4.99
CA GLN A 116 15.04 -13.47 5.27
C GLN A 116 15.28 -14.66 6.19
N THR A 117 16.52 -14.97 6.56
CA THR A 117 16.88 -16.11 7.41
C THR A 117 17.58 -15.68 8.70
N GLY A 118 17.59 -16.58 9.68
CA GLY A 118 18.22 -16.35 10.97
C GLY A 118 17.30 -15.68 12.00
N ALA A 119 17.85 -15.41 13.19
CA ALA A 119 17.12 -14.76 14.27
C ALA A 119 16.88 -13.27 13.99
N TRP A 120 17.84 -12.60 13.42
CA TRP A 120 17.74 -11.22 12.97
C TRP A 120 17.40 -11.18 11.49
N ARG A 121 16.28 -10.50 11.14
CA ARG A 121 15.83 -10.26 9.77
C ARG A 121 15.55 -8.79 9.60
N TRP A 122 15.78 -8.30 8.40
CA TRP A 122 15.49 -6.93 8.05
C TRP A 122 15.07 -6.83 6.58
N THR A 123 14.29 -5.81 6.29
CA THR A 123 13.91 -5.43 4.92
C THR A 123 14.04 -3.93 4.77
N HIS A 124 14.46 -3.50 3.61
CA HIS A 124 14.38 -2.12 3.17
C HIS A 124 13.69 -2.08 1.81
N GLU A 125 12.63 -1.30 1.74
CA GLU A 125 11.86 -1.07 0.53
C GLU A 125 11.96 0.41 0.16
N MET A 126 12.04 0.70 -1.12
CA MET A 126 11.96 2.05 -1.67
C MET A 126 11.15 2.04 -2.96
N ASP A 127 10.22 3.02 -3.07
CA ASP A 127 9.54 3.37 -4.30
C ASP A 127 9.76 4.85 -4.60
N LEU A 128 10.23 5.13 -5.80
CA LEU A 128 10.35 6.45 -6.37
C LEU A 128 9.50 6.51 -7.64
N VAL A 129 8.63 7.50 -7.71
CA VAL A 129 7.79 7.74 -8.90
C VAL A 129 7.83 9.23 -9.21
N THR A 130 8.28 9.57 -10.41
CA THR A 130 8.30 10.96 -10.89
C THR A 130 6.87 11.47 -11.15
N PRO A 131 6.65 12.80 -11.22
CA PRO A 131 5.34 13.37 -11.50
C PRO A 131 4.69 12.83 -12.79
N ASP A 132 5.49 12.70 -13.84
CA ASP A 132 5.04 12.39 -15.20
C ASP A 132 5.01 10.90 -15.51
N PHE A 133 5.24 10.03 -14.53
CA PHE A 133 5.11 8.60 -14.74
C PHE A 133 3.64 8.20 -14.79
N ASP A 134 3.18 7.82 -15.96
CA ASP A 134 1.79 7.42 -16.24
C ASP A 134 1.72 6.07 -16.98
N PRO A 135 1.46 4.96 -16.28
CA PRO A 135 1.27 3.65 -16.90
C PRO A 135 -0.22 3.32 -17.19
N ASN A 136 -1.15 4.27 -17.03
CA ASN A 136 -2.59 3.98 -16.89
C ASN A 136 -3.28 3.53 -18.18
N ASP A 137 -2.64 3.57 -19.34
CA ASP A 137 -3.21 3.05 -20.59
C ASP A 137 -3.33 1.51 -20.62
N LEU A 138 -2.37 0.78 -20.01
CA LEU A 138 -2.41 -0.68 -19.80
C LEU A 138 -1.94 -1.10 -18.41
N GLY A 139 -2.04 -0.21 -17.45
CA GLY A 139 -1.69 -0.44 -16.07
C GLY A 139 -2.61 0.35 -15.14
N PHE A 140 -2.24 0.41 -13.87
CA PHE A 140 -2.95 1.22 -12.90
C PHE A 140 -1.97 1.86 -11.91
N GLN A 141 -1.98 3.18 -11.86
CA GLN A 141 -1.27 3.96 -10.85
C GLN A 141 -2.15 5.07 -10.32
N ARG A 142 -2.47 4.99 -9.04
CA ARG A 142 -3.33 5.99 -8.40
C ARG A 142 -2.60 7.30 -8.11
N ARG A 143 -1.29 7.25 -7.81
CA ARG A 143 -0.52 8.40 -7.35
C ARG A 143 0.93 8.32 -7.84
N GLY A 144 1.35 9.31 -8.60
CA GLY A 144 2.74 9.62 -8.91
C GLY A 144 3.39 10.56 -7.90
N ASN A 145 4.48 11.19 -8.29
CA ASN A 145 5.19 12.23 -7.53
C ASN A 145 5.47 11.85 -6.07
N LYS A 146 6.12 10.71 -5.84
CA LYS A 146 6.39 10.21 -4.48
C LYS A 146 7.75 9.55 -4.36
N ILE A 147 8.31 9.66 -3.16
CA ILE A 147 9.37 8.78 -2.65
C ILE A 147 8.85 8.16 -1.37
N HIS A 148 8.73 6.85 -1.37
CA HIS A 148 8.34 6.04 -0.23
C HIS A 148 9.52 5.17 0.19
N GLN A 149 9.84 5.13 1.48
CA GLN A 149 10.84 4.23 2.04
C GLN A 149 10.23 3.51 3.25
N ASN A 150 10.47 2.23 3.33
CA ASN A 150 10.06 1.39 4.45
C ASN A 150 11.24 0.56 4.92
N PHE A 151 11.54 0.64 6.20
CA PHE A 151 12.54 -0.19 6.85
C PHE A 151 11.89 -1.02 7.95
N ALA A 152 12.14 -2.32 7.97
CA ALA A 152 11.70 -3.20 9.03
C ALA A 152 12.86 -4.03 9.57
N LEU A 153 12.98 -4.08 10.89
CA LEU A 153 13.92 -4.92 11.61
C LEU A 153 13.13 -5.86 12.52
N SER A 154 13.44 -7.14 12.48
CA SER A 154 12.83 -8.10 13.39
C SER A 154 13.86 -9.03 14.02
N HIS A 155 13.62 -9.35 15.28
CA HIS A 155 14.33 -10.40 16.01
C HIS A 155 13.33 -11.47 16.42
N GLN A 156 13.61 -12.71 16.09
CA GLN A 156 12.76 -13.84 16.45
C GLN A 156 13.57 -14.96 17.12
N MET A 157 12.95 -15.59 18.07
CA MET A 157 13.48 -16.80 18.69
C MET A 157 13.36 -17.96 17.70
N LEU A 158 14.46 -18.63 17.38
CA LEU A 158 14.48 -19.76 16.45
C LEU A 158 14.19 -21.10 17.15
N GLN A 159 14.49 -21.19 18.42
CA GLN A 159 14.26 -22.38 19.24
C GLN A 159 13.70 -22.01 20.62
N PRO A 160 12.89 -22.88 21.24
CA PRO A 160 12.37 -22.63 22.59
C PRO A 160 13.48 -22.34 23.60
N LYS A 161 13.30 -21.29 24.39
CA LYS A 161 14.24 -20.88 25.45
C LYS A 161 13.51 -20.44 26.70
N GLY A 162 13.93 -20.95 27.86
CA GLY A 162 13.27 -20.66 29.14
C GLY A 162 11.80 -21.10 29.11
N SER A 163 10.89 -20.23 29.47
CA SER A 163 9.44 -20.46 29.44
C SER A 163 8.78 -20.24 28.08
N PHE A 164 9.52 -19.70 27.08
CA PHE A 164 8.96 -19.36 25.79
C PHE A 164 9.16 -20.48 24.76
N LEU A 165 8.13 -20.72 23.96
CA LEU A 165 8.15 -21.49 22.71
C LEU A 165 8.56 -20.61 21.54
N ARG A 166 8.05 -19.38 21.49
CA ARG A 166 8.32 -18.39 20.43
C ARG A 166 8.30 -16.99 21.01
N SER A 167 9.14 -16.13 20.48
CA SER A 167 9.02 -14.69 20.64
C SER A 167 9.48 -13.98 19.38
N ARG A 168 8.89 -12.82 19.11
CA ARG A 168 9.26 -11.95 17.99
C ARG A 168 9.09 -10.50 18.39
N HIS A 169 10.11 -9.73 18.09
CA HIS A 169 10.09 -8.26 18.08
C HIS A 169 10.15 -7.79 16.65
N ARG A 170 9.43 -6.72 16.33
CA ARG A 170 9.50 -6.04 15.04
C ARG A 170 9.49 -4.54 15.26
N LEU A 171 10.40 -3.85 14.63
CA LEU A 171 10.43 -2.40 14.49
C LEU A 171 10.24 -2.05 13.01
N GLY A 172 9.34 -1.13 12.71
CA GLY A 172 9.07 -0.60 11.38
C GLY A 172 9.23 0.91 11.36
N LEU A 173 9.74 1.42 10.26
CA LEU A 173 9.90 2.85 9.99
C LEU A 173 9.51 3.10 8.54
N GLN A 174 8.46 3.91 8.33
CA GLN A 174 8.08 4.40 7.01
C GLN A 174 8.40 5.87 6.90
N TYR A 175 8.95 6.29 5.78
CA TYR A 175 9.25 7.67 5.45
C TYR A 175 8.72 8.00 4.06
N ASN A 176 7.93 9.07 3.95
CA ASN A 176 7.36 9.52 2.70
C ASN A 176 7.69 10.98 2.45
N ARG A 177 7.94 11.31 1.20
CA ARG A 177 8.07 12.68 0.71
C ARG A 177 7.57 12.78 -0.73
N LEU A 178 7.27 13.97 -1.18
CA LEU A 178 7.11 14.22 -2.61
C LEU A 178 8.47 14.13 -3.31
N TYR A 179 8.45 13.69 -4.56
CA TYR A 179 9.62 13.75 -5.43
C TYR A 179 9.91 15.22 -5.80
N GLU A 180 8.85 15.95 -6.22
CA GLU A 180 8.91 17.34 -6.63
C GLU A 180 7.66 18.14 -6.14
N PRO A 181 7.85 19.29 -5.46
CA PRO A 181 9.09 19.72 -4.81
C PRO A 181 9.50 18.70 -3.74
N SER A 182 10.79 18.60 -3.45
CA SER A 182 11.34 17.61 -2.50
C SER A 182 10.98 17.96 -1.05
N VAL A 183 9.69 17.78 -0.68
CA VAL A 183 9.16 18.14 0.65
C VAL A 183 8.72 16.90 1.42
N PHE A 184 8.87 16.98 2.73
CA PHE A 184 8.45 15.96 3.68
C PHE A 184 6.93 15.78 3.66
N GLU A 185 6.46 14.53 3.73
CA GLU A 185 5.06 14.18 3.84
C GLU A 185 4.77 13.56 5.22
N ARG A 186 5.39 12.43 5.54
CA ARG A 186 5.14 11.74 6.80
C ARG A 186 6.25 10.78 7.21
N ILE A 187 6.30 10.53 8.52
CA ILE A 187 6.98 9.38 9.14
C ILE A 187 5.96 8.59 9.93
N HIS A 188 6.04 7.27 9.83
CA HIS A 188 5.29 6.33 10.65
C HIS A 188 6.26 5.35 11.30
N MET A 189 6.22 5.26 12.61
CA MET A 189 7.01 4.33 13.41
C MET A 189 6.10 3.30 14.05
N GLU A 190 6.47 2.04 13.96
CA GLU A 190 5.74 0.94 14.58
C GLU A 190 6.68 0.01 15.35
N TYR A 191 6.19 -0.50 16.46
CA TYR A 191 6.83 -1.56 17.20
C TYR A 191 5.81 -2.63 17.54
N SER A 192 6.16 -3.89 17.35
CA SER A 192 5.32 -5.01 17.77
C SER A 192 6.14 -6.08 18.49
N TYR A 193 5.53 -6.65 19.51
CA TYR A 193 6.01 -7.80 20.22
C TYR A 193 4.98 -8.93 20.21
N PHE A 194 5.45 -10.15 20.06
CA PHE A 194 4.68 -11.37 20.23
C PHE A 194 5.46 -12.36 21.09
N GLY A 195 4.81 -12.97 22.09
CA GLY A 195 5.35 -14.03 22.92
C GLY A 195 4.38 -15.19 23.08
N LEU A 196 4.87 -16.43 22.96
CA LEU A 196 4.12 -17.65 23.22
C LEU A 196 4.88 -18.50 24.23
N GLN A 197 4.28 -18.76 25.38
CA GLN A 197 4.85 -19.58 26.44
C GLN A 197 4.60 -21.07 26.23
N LYS A 198 5.35 -21.94 26.94
CA LYS A 198 5.21 -23.41 26.89
C LYS A 198 3.82 -23.90 27.31
N GLY A 199 3.12 -23.16 28.17
CA GLY A 199 1.72 -23.38 28.55
C GLY A 199 0.70 -22.88 27.53
N PHE A 200 1.14 -22.44 26.36
CA PHE A 200 0.31 -21.84 25.28
C PHE A 200 -0.43 -20.57 25.69
N LEU A 201 0.07 -19.87 26.74
CA LEU A 201 -0.30 -18.49 26.97
C LEU A 201 0.45 -17.65 25.95
N ALA A 202 -0.28 -16.92 25.10
CA ALA A 202 0.26 -15.99 24.15
C ALA A 202 -0.05 -14.55 24.59
N TRP A 203 0.82 -13.60 24.29
CA TRP A 203 0.59 -12.20 24.51
C TRP A 203 1.36 -11.35 23.52
N GLY A 204 0.88 -10.17 23.29
CA GLY A 204 1.46 -9.23 22.37
C GLY A 204 1.27 -7.79 22.80
N TYR A 205 2.11 -6.95 22.23
CA TYR A 205 2.08 -5.51 22.39
C TYR A 205 2.38 -4.85 21.05
N ASN A 206 1.61 -3.84 20.70
CA ASN A 206 1.81 -3.04 19.50
C ASN A 206 1.76 -1.56 19.86
N MET A 207 2.62 -0.79 19.24
CA MET A 207 2.69 0.66 19.39
C MET A 207 2.96 1.28 18.03
N GLU A 208 2.29 2.38 17.74
CA GLU A 208 2.55 3.23 16.60
C GLU A 208 2.72 4.68 17.03
N ALA A 209 3.54 5.42 16.29
CA ALA A 209 3.70 6.85 16.47
C ALA A 209 3.88 7.52 15.10
N LYS A 210 3.17 8.61 14.90
CA LYS A 210 3.19 9.43 13.70
C LYS A 210 3.45 10.86 14.14
N PRO A 211 4.62 11.45 13.88
CA PRO A 211 4.82 12.88 14.01
C PRO A 211 3.84 13.67 13.12
N LYS A 212 3.84 14.97 13.23
CA LYS A 212 3.04 15.84 12.36
C LYS A 212 3.28 15.51 10.88
N GLU A 213 2.19 15.34 10.13
CA GLU A 213 2.20 14.91 8.72
C GLU A 213 1.59 15.99 7.82
N TYR A 214 1.97 15.97 6.54
CA TYR A 214 1.47 16.85 5.50
C TYR A 214 0.91 16.00 4.36
N ASP A 215 -0.41 16.00 4.20
CA ASP A 215 -1.07 15.24 3.12
C ASP A 215 -1.32 16.15 1.93
N TYR A 216 -0.51 15.99 0.89
CA TYR A 216 -0.59 16.76 -0.35
C TYR A 216 -1.56 16.18 -1.38
N PHE A 217 -2.14 15.01 -1.11
CA PHE A 217 -2.98 14.31 -2.07
C PHE A 217 -4.48 14.43 -1.76
N ASP A 218 -4.85 14.28 -0.51
CA ASP A 218 -6.26 14.19 -0.09
C ASP A 218 -7.08 15.46 -0.40
N PRO A 219 -6.52 16.69 -0.31
CA PRO A 219 -7.23 17.90 -0.69
C PRO A 219 -7.61 17.96 -2.17
N ARG A 220 -6.92 17.25 -3.06
CA ARG A 220 -7.12 17.22 -4.53
C ARG A 220 -7.14 18.60 -5.18
N VAL A 221 -6.44 19.53 -4.60
CA VAL A 221 -6.26 20.91 -5.08
C VAL A 221 -4.77 21.16 -5.19
N SER A 222 -4.30 21.51 -6.38
CA SER A 222 -2.88 21.78 -6.63
C SER A 222 -2.34 22.83 -5.66
N GLY A 223 -1.15 22.61 -5.11
CA GLY A 223 -0.48 23.50 -4.16
C GLY A 223 -1.09 23.52 -2.74
N ARG A 224 -2.13 22.74 -2.46
CA ARG A 224 -2.73 22.62 -1.12
C ARG A 224 -2.34 21.31 -0.46
N TYR A 225 -2.25 21.36 0.86
CA TYR A 225 -2.03 20.17 1.70
C TYR A 225 -2.83 20.26 2.98
N ARG A 226 -3.16 19.11 3.55
CA ARG A 226 -3.74 19.02 4.88
C ARG A 226 -2.64 18.72 5.89
N VAL A 227 -2.71 19.37 7.03
CA VAL A 227 -1.83 19.09 8.18
C VAL A 227 -2.54 18.14 9.13
N ASN A 228 -1.95 16.98 9.36
CA ASN A 228 -2.38 16.07 10.41
C ASN A 228 -1.46 16.24 11.62
N PRO A 229 -2.01 16.45 12.83
CA PRO A 229 -1.20 16.55 14.03
C PRO A 229 -0.53 15.23 14.36
N ALA A 230 0.46 15.28 15.23
CA ALA A 230 1.11 14.09 15.73
C ALA A 230 0.09 13.16 16.41
N SER A 231 0.26 11.87 16.23
CA SER A 231 -0.57 10.85 16.85
C SER A 231 0.26 9.68 17.37
N ALA A 232 -0.24 9.04 18.43
CA ALA A 232 0.32 7.81 18.93
C ALA A 232 -0.81 6.89 19.39
N GLY A 233 -0.56 5.58 19.26
CA GLY A 233 -1.47 4.56 19.72
C GLY A 233 -0.73 3.33 20.19
N HIS A 234 -1.34 2.57 21.06
CA HIS A 234 -0.83 1.27 21.49
C HIS A 234 -1.97 0.33 21.86
N TYR A 235 -1.71 -0.95 21.75
CA TYR A 235 -2.57 -1.98 22.31
C TYR A 235 -1.75 -3.18 22.79
N ALA A 236 -2.30 -3.86 23.80
CA ALA A 236 -1.81 -5.12 24.30
C ALA A 236 -2.91 -6.17 24.28
N TRP A 237 -2.51 -7.42 24.19
CA TRP A 237 -3.45 -8.54 24.28
C TRP A 237 -2.80 -9.73 24.95
N VAL A 238 -3.63 -10.56 25.56
CA VAL A 238 -3.24 -11.85 26.15
C VAL A 238 -4.30 -12.88 25.78
N SER A 239 -3.87 -14.07 25.42
CA SER A 239 -4.70 -15.16 24.95
C SER A 239 -4.25 -16.47 25.60
N THR A 240 -5.20 -17.23 26.13
CA THR A 240 -4.93 -18.54 26.71
C THR A 240 -4.91 -19.65 25.64
N ASP A 241 -4.64 -20.87 26.04
CA ASP A 241 -4.65 -22.02 25.14
C ASP A 241 -6.04 -22.32 24.59
N PHE A 242 -6.31 -21.93 23.36
CA PHE A 242 -7.60 -22.13 22.69
C PHE A 242 -7.96 -23.61 22.40
N ARG A 243 -7.08 -24.55 22.70
CA ARG A 243 -7.38 -25.99 22.59
C ARG A 243 -8.08 -26.54 23.83
N LYS A 244 -8.07 -25.78 24.92
CA LYS A 244 -8.70 -26.16 26.18
C LYS A 244 -10.22 -25.98 26.15
N PRO A 245 -10.96 -26.69 26.99
CA PRO A 245 -12.40 -26.50 27.11
C PRO A 245 -12.82 -25.08 27.46
N LEU A 246 -12.01 -24.38 28.26
CA LEU A 246 -12.18 -22.96 28.57
C LEU A 246 -10.98 -22.18 28.05
N ALA A 247 -11.22 -21.22 27.21
CA ALA A 247 -10.22 -20.31 26.69
C ALA A 247 -10.75 -18.86 26.68
N PHE A 248 -9.85 -17.90 26.84
CA PHE A 248 -10.19 -16.49 26.75
C PHE A 248 -9.07 -15.68 26.11
N GLU A 249 -9.45 -14.55 25.55
CA GLU A 249 -8.57 -13.50 25.09
C GLU A 249 -9.03 -12.16 25.69
N LEU A 250 -8.07 -11.36 26.13
CA LEU A 250 -8.27 -9.99 26.56
C LEU A 250 -7.38 -9.11 25.70
N ARG A 251 -7.93 -8.03 25.14
CA ARG A 251 -7.15 -6.99 24.46
C ARG A 251 -7.66 -5.61 24.87
N GLY A 252 -6.77 -4.63 24.82
CA GLY A 252 -7.12 -3.25 25.07
C GLY A 252 -6.03 -2.31 24.61
N GLY A 253 -6.43 -1.09 24.31
CA GLY A 253 -5.53 -0.10 23.78
C GLY A 253 -6.07 1.32 23.84
N GLN A 254 -5.18 2.24 23.52
CA GLN A 254 -5.47 3.67 23.48
C GLN A 254 -4.81 4.29 22.27
N TYR A 255 -5.41 5.36 21.75
CA TYR A 255 -4.81 6.24 20.78
C TYR A 255 -5.15 7.70 21.11
N ALA A 256 -4.27 8.60 20.71
CA ALA A 256 -4.49 10.03 20.85
C ALA A 256 -3.83 10.79 19.70
N TRP A 257 -4.43 11.92 19.34
CA TRP A 257 -3.91 12.90 18.41
C TRP A 257 -3.63 14.20 19.17
N ALA A 258 -2.46 14.77 18.97
CA ALA A 258 -2.18 16.09 19.48
C ALA A 258 -3.05 17.13 18.74
N ASP A 259 -3.32 18.26 19.36
CA ASP A 259 -3.99 19.44 18.81
C ASP A 259 -5.47 19.31 18.43
N TRP A 260 -5.98 18.10 18.16
CA TRP A 260 -7.38 17.90 17.72
C TRP A 260 -8.30 17.33 18.80
N ASN A 261 -7.79 17.12 20.00
CA ASN A 261 -8.54 16.48 21.09
C ASN A 261 -9.23 15.17 20.66
N VAL A 262 -8.60 14.44 19.75
CA VAL A 262 -9.03 13.12 19.30
C VAL A 262 -8.33 12.08 20.15
N SER A 263 -9.10 11.22 20.77
CA SER A 263 -8.56 10.10 21.54
C SER A 263 -9.57 8.97 21.59
N GLY A 264 -9.07 7.78 21.84
CA GLY A 264 -9.93 6.62 22.04
C GLY A 264 -9.27 5.61 22.96
N THR A 265 -10.12 4.92 23.69
CA THR A 265 -9.77 3.77 24.51
C THR A 265 -10.72 2.64 24.15
N TYR A 266 -10.20 1.44 24.00
CA TYR A 266 -11.03 0.25 23.80
C TYR A 266 -10.52 -0.91 24.65
N GLY A 267 -11.45 -1.79 25.00
CA GLY A 267 -11.20 -3.07 25.63
C GLY A 267 -12.10 -4.13 25.02
N GLU A 268 -11.58 -5.30 24.81
CA GLU A 268 -12.32 -6.46 24.31
C GLU A 268 -11.99 -7.67 25.17
N PHE A 269 -13.03 -8.40 25.56
CA PHE A 269 -12.91 -9.67 26.24
C PHE A 269 -13.69 -10.73 25.45
N GLU A 270 -12.98 -11.74 25.01
CA GLU A 270 -13.55 -12.91 24.35
C GLU A 270 -13.37 -14.14 25.22
N PHE A 271 -14.41 -14.97 25.32
CA PHE A 271 -14.29 -16.29 25.94
C PHE A 271 -14.96 -17.37 25.10
N ILE A 272 -14.42 -18.56 25.18
CA ILE A 272 -14.91 -19.75 24.52
C ILE A 272 -15.05 -20.86 25.56
N VAL A 273 -16.26 -21.45 25.62
CA VAL A 273 -16.53 -22.63 26.42
C VAL A 273 -16.90 -23.78 25.49
N ARG A 274 -16.07 -24.83 25.46
CA ARG A 274 -16.33 -26.05 24.70
C ARG A 274 -16.87 -27.10 25.64
N VAL A 275 -18.17 -27.37 25.55
CA VAL A 275 -18.84 -28.39 26.38
C VAL A 275 -18.47 -29.78 25.86
N ASN A 276 -18.44 -29.96 24.54
CA ASN A 276 -18.04 -31.18 23.85
C ASN A 276 -17.70 -30.84 22.38
N ASP A 277 -17.39 -31.88 21.56
CA ASP A 277 -17.01 -31.70 20.15
C ASP A 277 -18.11 -31.11 19.25
N LYS A 278 -19.38 -31.13 19.72
CA LYS A 278 -20.55 -30.64 18.97
C LYS A 278 -21.11 -29.35 19.50
N LEU A 279 -20.79 -28.97 20.74
CA LEU A 279 -21.36 -27.79 21.40
C LEU A 279 -20.25 -26.92 21.97
N ASN A 280 -20.19 -25.70 21.46
CA ASN A 280 -19.32 -24.65 21.98
C ASN A 280 -20.08 -23.32 22.06
N PHE A 281 -19.72 -22.50 23.03
CA PHE A 281 -20.20 -21.14 23.21
C PHE A 281 -19.00 -20.19 23.03
N LYS A 282 -19.20 -19.17 22.21
CA LYS A 282 -18.28 -18.05 22.06
C LYS A 282 -19.02 -16.77 22.35
N SER A 283 -18.44 -15.91 23.17
CA SER A 283 -18.96 -14.59 23.45
C SER A 283 -17.84 -13.55 23.41
N THR A 284 -18.15 -12.40 22.88
CA THR A 284 -17.24 -11.25 22.82
C THR A 284 -17.95 -10.05 23.42
N VAL A 285 -17.26 -9.35 24.31
CA VAL A 285 -17.71 -8.09 24.92
C VAL A 285 -16.71 -7.02 24.52
N GLU A 286 -17.19 -5.98 23.87
CA GLU A 286 -16.40 -4.81 23.49
C GLU A 286 -16.88 -3.57 24.24
N LEU A 287 -15.91 -2.81 24.76
CA LEU A 287 -16.14 -1.51 25.37
C LEU A 287 -15.23 -0.50 24.68
N SER A 288 -15.79 0.60 24.21
CA SER A 288 -15.01 1.67 23.62
C SER A 288 -15.52 3.04 24.03
N SER A 289 -14.59 3.97 24.17
CA SER A 289 -14.87 5.39 24.40
C SER A 289 -14.02 6.19 23.43
N ASN A 290 -14.65 6.94 22.55
CA ASN A 290 -13.98 7.64 21.48
C ASN A 290 -14.42 9.10 21.42
N HIS A 291 -13.45 10.02 21.37
CA HIS A 291 -13.63 11.38 20.91
C HIS A 291 -13.13 11.47 19.46
N ASN A 292 -14.06 11.52 18.52
CA ASN A 292 -13.75 11.47 17.10
C ASN A 292 -14.02 12.80 16.42
N LEU A 293 -13.19 13.08 15.39
CA LEU A 293 -13.44 14.11 14.40
C LEU A 293 -14.35 13.59 13.30
N GLY A 294 -15.48 14.25 13.08
CA GLY A 294 -16.27 14.03 11.87
C GLY A 294 -15.68 14.84 10.70
N TRP A 295 -15.71 14.26 9.52
CA TRP A 295 -15.29 14.93 8.29
C TRP A 295 -16.48 15.61 7.65
N ALA A 296 -16.33 16.92 7.34
CA ALA A 296 -17.12 17.58 6.33
C ALA A 296 -16.14 18.20 5.33
N GLN A 297 -16.17 17.76 4.10
CA GLN A 297 -15.40 18.39 3.03
C GLN A 297 -16.23 19.53 2.47
N THR A 298 -15.86 20.76 2.80
CA THR A 298 -16.31 21.92 2.05
C THR A 298 -15.17 22.38 1.18
N ILE A 299 -15.30 22.22 -0.11
CA ILE A 299 -14.34 22.77 -1.08
C ILE A 299 -14.88 24.14 -1.48
N SER A 300 -14.33 25.19 -0.91
CA SER A 300 -14.30 26.50 -1.55
C SER A 300 -12.91 26.73 -2.13
N ALA A 301 -12.75 27.62 -3.08
CA ALA A 301 -11.46 27.93 -3.70
C ALA A 301 -10.35 28.28 -2.68
N ASP A 302 -10.70 28.64 -1.46
CA ASP A 302 -9.79 29.20 -0.46
C ASP A 302 -9.72 28.47 0.88
N SER A 303 -10.59 27.47 1.16
CA SER A 303 -10.57 26.78 2.47
C SER A 303 -11.08 25.34 2.41
N VAL A 304 -10.40 24.47 3.16
CA VAL A 304 -10.93 23.15 3.54
C VAL A 304 -11.42 23.25 4.97
N GLY A 305 -12.73 23.22 5.17
CA GLY A 305 -13.34 23.23 6.50
C GLY A 305 -13.41 21.82 7.07
N MET A 306 -13.00 21.66 8.32
CA MET A 306 -13.25 20.45 9.12
C MET A 306 -14.36 20.73 10.14
N ALA A 307 -15.40 19.90 10.17
CA ALA A 307 -16.39 19.95 11.21
C ALA A 307 -16.07 18.91 12.30
N LEU A 308 -15.90 19.40 13.52
CA LEU A 308 -15.77 18.58 14.73
C LEU A 308 -17.16 18.06 15.11
N ARG A 309 -17.32 16.74 15.22
CA ARG A 309 -18.48 16.12 15.83
C ARG A 309 -18.05 15.46 17.14
N HIS A 310 -18.54 15.97 18.26
CA HIS A 310 -18.53 15.23 19.52
C HIS A 310 -19.62 14.13 19.45
N ARG A 311 -19.22 12.90 19.63
CA ARG A 311 -20.10 11.78 19.95
C ARG A 311 -19.69 11.18 21.28
#